data_e4330ddd5a2af9d065a5500d63ee0ba4
#
_entry.id   e4330ddd5a2af9d065a5500d63ee0ba4
#
_cell.length_a   1.000
_cell.length_b   1.000
_cell.length_c   1.000
_cell.angle_alpha   90.00
_cell.angle_beta   90.00
_cell.angle_gamma   90.00
#
_symmetry.space_group_name_H-M   'P 1'
#
loop_
_entity.id
_entity.type
_entity.pdbx_description
1 polymer ?
#
loop_
_entity_poly.entity_id
_entity_poly.type
_entity_poly.pdbx_seq_one_letter_code
_entity_poly.pdbx_strand_id
1 'polypeptide(L)'
;FMIQGGCPLGTGTGGPGYKFEDECTHELKHDAPGKLSMANAGPGTNGSQFFITHIETPWLDGKHTVFGSVVSADDQAVVNAIAGEDDIISVTITGGDDLLEQQSDRVSDWNAKLDR
;
A
#
# COMPACT_ATOMS: atom_id res chain seq x y z
N PHE A 1 -9.53 -11.86 -4.25
CA PHE A 1 -9.43 -10.80 -5.25
C PHE A 1 -8.15 -9.93 -5.09
N MET A 2 -7.39 -10.13 -4.05
CA MET A 2 -6.17 -9.37 -3.77
C MET A 2 -5.24 -10.13 -2.82
N ILE A 3 -3.99 -9.67 -2.73
CA ILE A 3 -3.07 -10.04 -1.65
C ILE A 3 -2.81 -8.81 -0.81
N GLN A 4 -2.65 -8.99 0.50
CA GLN A 4 -2.46 -7.91 1.45
C GLN A 4 -1.21 -8.17 2.30
N GLY A 5 -0.46 -7.13 2.57
CA GLY A 5 0.75 -7.19 3.38
C GLY A 5 0.97 -5.92 4.17
N GLY A 6 2.09 -5.86 4.88
CA GLY A 6 2.53 -4.66 5.60
C GLY A 6 2.05 -4.55 7.04
N CYS A 7 1.33 -5.55 7.58
CA CYS A 7 0.99 -5.56 8.99
C CYS A 7 2.20 -6.01 9.82
N PRO A 8 2.73 -5.17 10.72
CA PRO A 8 3.90 -5.55 11.52
C PRO A 8 3.65 -6.70 12.49
N LEU A 9 2.40 -6.95 12.85
CA LEU A 9 2.02 -8.07 13.71
C LEU A 9 1.64 -9.34 12.95
N GLY A 10 1.51 -9.25 11.62
CA GLY A 10 1.07 -10.36 10.79
C GLY A 10 -0.40 -10.77 10.97
N THR A 11 -1.19 -10.00 11.72
CA THR A 11 -2.57 -10.33 12.10
C THR A 11 -3.63 -9.53 11.34
N GLY A 12 -3.23 -8.49 10.61
CA GLY A 12 -4.14 -7.56 9.97
C GLY A 12 -4.60 -6.41 10.86
N THR A 13 -4.17 -6.36 12.12
CA THR A 13 -4.59 -5.35 13.10
C THR A 13 -3.49 -4.37 13.49
N GLY A 14 -2.26 -4.64 13.09
CA GLY A 14 -1.11 -3.80 13.42
C GLY A 14 -0.88 -2.68 12.42
N GLY A 15 -0.08 -1.72 12.82
CA GLY A 15 0.30 -0.58 11.99
C GLY A 15 1.60 0.06 12.47
N PRO A 16 2.03 1.14 11.80
CA PRO A 16 3.34 1.76 12.05
C PRO A 16 3.35 2.72 13.25
N GLY A 17 2.23 2.90 13.93
CA GLY A 17 2.11 3.84 15.05
C GLY A 17 1.61 5.22 14.62
N TYR A 18 1.27 5.40 13.37
CA TYR A 18 0.67 6.63 12.84
C TYR A 18 -0.37 6.29 11.76
N LYS A 19 -1.19 7.25 11.43
CA LYS A 19 -2.19 7.16 10.36
C LYS A 19 -2.13 8.40 9.49
N PHE A 20 -2.56 8.30 8.24
CA PHE A 20 -2.58 9.44 7.33
C PHE A 20 -3.79 9.41 6.41
N GLU A 21 -4.03 10.54 5.77
CA GLU A 21 -5.18 10.83 4.93
C GLU A 21 -5.22 10.03 3.64
N ASP A 22 -6.41 9.87 3.09
CA ASP A 22 -6.61 9.29 1.77
C ASP A 22 -6.29 10.32 0.67
N GLU A 23 -5.81 9.80 -0.48
CA GLU A 23 -5.54 10.59 -1.67
C GLU A 23 -6.24 9.99 -2.89
N CYS A 24 -7.53 9.69 -2.75
CA CYS A 24 -8.33 9.10 -3.83
C CYS A 24 -8.62 10.16 -4.92
N THR A 25 -8.38 9.80 -6.18
CA THR A 25 -8.64 10.67 -7.33
C THR A 25 -9.44 9.93 -8.39
N HIS A 26 -10.08 10.67 -9.31
CA HIS A 26 -10.79 10.07 -10.44
C HIS A 26 -9.87 9.36 -11.43
N GLU A 27 -8.59 9.69 -11.42
CA GLU A 27 -7.59 9.15 -12.34
C GLU A 27 -6.94 7.86 -11.82
N LEU A 28 -6.99 7.64 -10.51
CA LEU A 28 -6.36 6.50 -9.84
C LEU A 28 -7.44 5.59 -9.27
N LYS A 29 -7.82 4.61 -10.07
CA LYS A 29 -8.90 3.67 -9.76
C LYS A 29 -8.41 2.24 -9.76
N HIS A 30 -9.20 1.37 -9.15
CA HIS A 30 -8.97 -0.08 -9.14
C HIS A 30 -9.56 -0.70 -10.41
N ASP A 31 -9.12 -0.25 -11.57
CA ASP A 31 -9.71 -0.54 -12.89
C ASP A 31 -9.01 -1.65 -13.67
N ALA A 32 -8.07 -2.32 -13.04
CA ALA A 32 -7.31 -3.41 -13.66
C ALA A 32 -6.69 -4.31 -12.58
N PRO A 33 -6.26 -5.53 -12.94
CA PRO A 33 -5.39 -6.32 -12.07
C PRO A 33 -4.09 -5.59 -11.76
N GLY A 34 -3.50 -5.87 -10.61
CA GLY A 34 -2.18 -5.37 -10.24
C GLY A 34 -2.15 -3.93 -9.75
N LYS A 35 -3.26 -3.40 -9.28
CA LYS A 35 -3.26 -2.09 -8.62
C LYS A 35 -2.74 -2.22 -7.20
N LEU A 36 -1.80 -1.36 -6.86
CA LEU A 36 -1.24 -1.24 -5.52
C LEU A 36 -1.99 -0.14 -4.78
N SER A 37 -2.60 -0.49 -3.66
CA SER A 37 -3.52 0.40 -2.96
C SER A 37 -3.38 0.22 -1.45
N MET A 38 -3.81 1.20 -0.68
CA MET A 38 -3.71 1.18 0.78
C MET A 38 -4.90 0.48 1.41
N ALA A 39 -4.64 -0.48 2.29
CA ALA A 39 -5.66 -1.01 3.20
C ALA A 39 -5.93 0.04 4.31
N ASN A 40 -7.15 0.10 4.76
CA ASN A 40 -7.55 1.00 5.85
C ASN A 40 -8.75 0.45 6.63
N ALA A 41 -9.07 1.11 7.73
CA ALA A 41 -10.22 0.80 8.59
C ALA A 41 -11.28 1.91 8.55
N GLY A 42 -11.34 2.64 7.43
CA GLY A 42 -12.24 3.76 7.22
C GLY A 42 -11.47 5.01 6.75
N PRO A 43 -12.15 6.13 6.55
CA PRO A 43 -11.51 7.35 6.06
C PRO A 43 -10.36 7.82 6.96
N GLY A 44 -9.23 8.19 6.34
CA GLY A 44 -8.09 8.76 7.04
C GLY A 44 -7.34 7.80 7.96
N THR A 45 -7.42 6.49 7.72
CA THR A 45 -6.79 5.49 8.59
C THR A 45 -5.69 4.69 7.89
N ASN A 46 -5.05 5.25 6.86
CA ASN A 46 -3.92 4.61 6.21
C ASN A 46 -2.74 4.46 7.17
N GLY A 47 -2.12 3.31 7.14
CA GLY A 47 -0.94 3.00 7.95
C GLY A 47 0.13 2.33 7.10
N SER A 48 0.53 1.11 7.45
CA SER A 48 1.54 0.36 6.70
C SER A 48 0.96 -0.75 5.84
N GLN A 49 -0.29 -1.11 6.01
CA GLN A 49 -0.89 -2.21 5.27
C GLN A 49 -1.30 -1.78 3.87
N PHE A 50 -1.00 -2.62 2.89
CA PHE A 50 -1.30 -2.39 1.49
C PHE A 50 -1.83 -3.67 0.85
N PHE A 51 -2.41 -3.54 -0.34
CA PHE A 51 -2.84 -4.71 -1.10
C PHE A 51 -2.51 -4.53 -2.59
N ILE A 52 -2.43 -5.64 -3.29
CA ILE A 52 -2.24 -5.69 -4.74
C ILE A 52 -3.36 -6.54 -5.31
N THR A 53 -4.09 -6.01 -6.28
CA THR A 53 -5.28 -6.68 -6.80
C THR A 53 -4.96 -7.79 -7.79
N HIS A 54 -5.79 -8.84 -7.79
CA HIS A 54 -5.76 -9.90 -8.80
C HIS A 54 -6.67 -9.58 -9.99
N ILE A 55 -7.69 -8.77 -9.75
CA ILE A 55 -8.71 -8.37 -10.73
C ILE A 55 -9.03 -6.90 -10.53
N GLU A 56 -9.84 -6.31 -11.41
CA GLU A 56 -10.40 -4.98 -11.13
C GLU A 56 -11.35 -5.05 -9.92
N THR A 57 -11.29 -4.02 -9.09
CA THR A 57 -12.07 -3.95 -7.85
C THR A 57 -12.74 -2.58 -7.72
N PRO A 58 -13.71 -2.25 -8.63
CA PRO A 58 -14.26 -0.90 -8.69
C PRO A 58 -15.03 -0.47 -7.44
N TRP A 59 -15.49 -1.42 -6.63
CA TRP A 59 -16.14 -1.13 -5.36
C TRP A 59 -15.22 -0.49 -4.32
N LEU A 60 -13.90 -0.51 -4.55
CA LEU A 60 -12.91 0.11 -3.67
C LEU A 60 -12.57 1.54 -4.07
N ASP A 61 -13.01 2.00 -5.23
CA ASP A 61 -12.73 3.34 -5.73
C ASP A 61 -13.28 4.40 -4.78
N GLY A 62 -12.48 5.43 -4.51
CA GLY A 62 -12.85 6.51 -3.61
C GLY A 62 -12.75 6.17 -2.12
N LYS A 63 -12.45 4.93 -1.76
CA LYS A 63 -12.32 4.46 -0.37
C LYS A 63 -10.91 4.05 -0.01
N HIS A 64 -10.15 3.60 -0.99
CA HIS A 64 -8.75 3.17 -0.84
C HIS A 64 -7.87 3.94 -1.81
N THR A 65 -6.70 4.35 -1.34
CA THR A 65 -5.77 5.15 -2.13
C THR A 65 -4.92 4.26 -3.02
N VAL A 66 -5.13 4.36 -4.33
CA VAL A 66 -4.28 3.71 -5.33
C VAL A 66 -3.02 4.54 -5.51
N PHE A 67 -1.84 3.92 -5.39
CA PHE A 67 -0.57 4.63 -5.53
C PHE A 67 0.43 3.94 -6.44
N GLY A 68 0.06 2.84 -7.05
CA GLY A 68 0.95 2.14 -7.97
C GLY A 68 0.26 1.05 -8.78
N SER A 69 1.03 0.47 -9.67
CA SER A 69 0.61 -0.66 -10.50
C SER A 69 1.79 -1.58 -10.74
N VAL A 70 1.55 -2.88 -10.92
CA VAL A 70 2.59 -3.80 -11.35
C VAL A 70 3.09 -3.41 -12.75
N VAL A 71 4.36 -3.69 -13.03
CA VAL A 71 5.04 -3.21 -14.23
C VAL A 71 4.74 -4.08 -15.45
N SER A 72 4.57 -5.38 -15.25
CA SER A 72 4.46 -6.33 -16.35
C SER A 72 3.52 -7.49 -16.05
N ALA A 73 3.14 -8.23 -17.09
CA ALA A 73 2.36 -9.47 -16.94
C ALA A 73 3.11 -10.54 -16.14
N ASP A 74 4.43 -10.59 -16.24
CA ASP A 74 5.25 -11.51 -15.47
C ASP A 74 5.17 -11.18 -13.98
N ASP A 75 5.21 -9.91 -13.63
CA ASP A 75 5.04 -9.45 -12.23
C ASP A 75 3.64 -9.77 -11.72
N GLN A 76 2.62 -9.60 -12.55
CA GLN A 76 1.25 -9.97 -12.18
C GLN A 76 1.13 -11.46 -11.90
N ALA A 77 1.80 -12.30 -12.68
CA ALA A 77 1.83 -13.74 -12.44
C ALA A 77 2.44 -14.08 -11.08
N VAL A 78 3.48 -13.36 -10.67
CA VAL A 78 4.07 -13.50 -9.32
C VAL A 78 3.05 -13.10 -8.25
N VAL A 79 2.37 -11.98 -8.42
CA VAL A 79 1.31 -11.54 -7.49
C VAL A 79 0.24 -12.61 -7.33
N ASN A 80 -0.20 -13.19 -8.45
CA ASN A 80 -1.25 -14.22 -8.45
C ASN A 80 -0.79 -15.52 -7.78
N ALA A 81 0.50 -15.78 -7.73
CA ALA A 81 1.08 -16.99 -7.13
C ALA A 81 1.34 -16.86 -5.62
N ILE A 82 1.35 -15.67 -5.07
CA ILE A 82 1.57 -15.44 -3.63
C ILE A 82 0.35 -15.95 -2.86
N ALA A 83 0.62 -16.75 -1.84
CA ALA A 83 -0.42 -17.32 -0.97
C ALA A 83 -0.40 -16.66 0.42
N GLY A 84 -1.48 -16.83 1.16
CA GLY A 84 -1.56 -16.39 2.55
C GLY A 84 -0.42 -16.99 3.37
N GLU A 85 0.12 -16.20 4.29
CA GLU A 85 1.24 -16.54 5.16
C GLU A 85 2.62 -16.58 4.48
N ASP A 86 2.70 -16.28 3.17
CA ASP A 86 3.99 -16.07 2.52
C ASP A 86 4.68 -14.84 3.13
N ASP A 87 5.99 -14.94 3.36
CA ASP A 87 6.75 -13.88 3.99
C ASP A 87 7.25 -12.84 2.98
N ILE A 88 7.25 -11.57 3.40
CA ILE A 88 7.98 -10.51 2.70
C ILE A 88 9.42 -10.53 3.24
N ILE A 89 10.36 -10.93 2.38
CA ILE A 89 11.77 -11.05 2.77
C ILE A 89 12.44 -9.67 2.72
N SER A 90 12.16 -8.90 1.67
CA SER A 90 12.73 -7.56 1.50
C SER A 90 11.88 -6.72 0.56
N VAL A 91 11.96 -5.41 0.73
CA VAL A 91 11.37 -4.42 -0.18
C VAL A 91 12.45 -3.39 -0.49
N THR A 92 12.66 -3.11 -1.77
CA THR A 92 13.60 -2.08 -2.21
C THR A 92 12.82 -1.02 -2.98
N ILE A 93 13.00 0.24 -2.60
CA ILE A 93 12.36 1.39 -3.25
C ILE A 93 13.45 2.22 -3.92
N THR A 94 13.24 2.54 -5.20
CA THR A 94 14.16 3.38 -5.98
C THR A 94 13.43 4.63 -6.46
N GLY A 95 14.12 5.78 -6.47
CA GLY A 95 13.54 7.05 -6.85
C GLY A 95 12.74 7.72 -5.72
N GLY A 96 12.15 8.86 -6.03
CA GLY A 96 11.32 9.59 -5.08
C GLY A 96 12.08 10.48 -4.11
N ASP A 97 13.37 10.74 -4.34
CA ASP A 97 14.21 11.56 -3.44
C ASP A 97 13.67 12.98 -3.31
N ASP A 98 13.20 13.58 -4.40
CA ASP A 98 12.60 14.91 -4.38
C ASP A 98 11.32 14.95 -3.53
N LEU A 99 10.51 13.93 -3.63
CA LEU A 99 9.28 13.81 -2.83
C LEU A 99 9.62 13.67 -1.34
N LEU A 100 10.60 12.86 -1.00
CA LEU A 100 11.06 12.70 0.39
C LEU A 100 11.56 14.02 0.95
N GLU A 101 12.28 14.81 0.16
CA GLU A 101 12.77 16.12 0.56
C GLU A 101 11.60 17.09 0.80
N GLN A 102 10.64 17.15 -0.11
CA GLN A 102 9.44 17.99 0.01
C GLN A 102 8.60 17.64 1.24
N GLN A 103 8.58 16.38 1.65
CA GLN A 103 7.80 15.87 2.77
C GLN A 103 8.67 15.60 4.01
N SER A 104 9.86 16.19 4.09
CA SER A 104 10.83 15.86 5.13
C SER A 104 10.30 16.03 6.55
N ASP A 105 9.50 17.04 6.82
CA ASP A 105 8.94 17.27 8.15
C ASP A 105 7.97 16.16 8.57
N ARG A 106 7.09 15.73 7.66
CA ARG A 106 6.15 14.62 7.90
C ARG A 106 6.91 13.31 8.08
N VAL A 107 7.87 13.04 7.19
CA VAL A 107 8.67 11.81 7.22
C VAL A 107 9.48 11.74 8.52
N SER A 108 10.07 12.85 8.96
CA SER A 108 10.79 12.92 10.22
C SER A 108 9.88 12.60 11.42
N ASP A 109 8.68 13.15 11.45
CA ASP A 109 7.69 12.88 12.49
C ASP A 109 7.28 11.40 12.50
N TRP A 110 7.01 10.84 11.34
CA TRP A 110 6.65 9.42 11.20
C TRP A 110 7.79 8.49 11.61
N ASN A 111 9.02 8.81 11.20
CA ASN A 111 10.20 8.02 11.58
C ASN A 111 10.39 8.01 13.11
N ALA A 112 10.15 9.11 13.77
CA ALA A 112 10.21 9.18 15.22
C ALA A 112 9.18 8.24 15.89
N LYS A 113 8.02 8.07 15.28
CA LYS A 113 7.01 7.13 15.76
C LYS A 113 7.35 5.68 15.47
N LEU A 114 7.97 5.42 14.31
CA LEU A 114 8.41 4.07 13.93
C LEU A 114 9.54 3.55 14.82
N ASP A 115 10.45 4.42 15.22
CA ASP A 115 11.67 4.05 15.93
C ASP A 115 11.48 3.81 17.45
N ARG A 116 10.25 3.80 17.89
CA ARG A 116 9.93 3.52 19.31
C ARG A 116 10.17 2.08 19.71
#